data_1c49406783f22bbf1073feab7bf26d3a
#
_entry.id   1c49406783f22bbf1073feab7bf26d3a
#
_cell.length_a   1.000
_cell.length_b   1.000
_cell.length_c   1.000
_cell.angle_alpha   90.00
_cell.angle_beta   90.00
_cell.angle_gamma   90.00
#
_symmetry.space_group_name_H-M   'P 1'
#
loop_
_entity.id
_entity.type
_entity.pdbx_description
1 polymer ?
#
loop_
_entity_poly.entity_id
_entity_poly.type
_entity_poly.pdbx_seq_one_letter_code
_entity_poly.pdbx_strand_id
1 'polypeptide(L)'
;MTDREKGMFVTPEGRNVVVTFVLVSSLFLLWGFCNGMIDVMDKHFQTELGLTLSQSAWVQFAHYLGYFLMALPAGWLATRLGYKGGIIAGLLLVSVGGFWFIPAANSGAFWAFLLGVCVGASGLTFLETVANPYTTVLGPPQYAATRINLAQSCNGVGWVL
;
A
#
# COMPACT_ATOMS: atom_id res chain seq x y z
N MET A 1 34.87 15.37 -0.02
CA MET A 1 34.11 14.45 -0.86
C MET A 1 32.87 15.18 -1.30
N THR A 2 32.74 15.44 -2.57
CA THR A 2 31.53 16.08 -3.13
C THR A 2 30.36 15.12 -3.04
N ASP A 3 29.12 15.60 -2.89
CA ASP A 3 27.90 14.78 -2.78
C ASP A 3 27.70 13.80 -3.97
N ARG A 4 28.41 14.00 -5.07
CA ARG A 4 28.42 13.11 -6.23
C ARG A 4 29.16 11.79 -6.02
N GLU A 5 30.03 11.68 -5.02
CA GLU A 5 30.82 10.46 -4.75
C GLU A 5 30.12 9.50 -3.77
N LYS A 6 29.02 9.94 -3.14
CA LYS A 6 28.24 9.09 -2.24
C LYS A 6 27.28 8.24 -3.04
N GLY A 7 27.33 6.92 -2.84
CA GLY A 7 26.42 5.96 -3.48
C GLY A 7 24.95 6.25 -3.18
N MET A 8 24.04 5.80 -4.04
CA MET A 8 22.58 6.04 -3.98
C MET A 8 21.93 5.66 -2.64
N PHE A 9 22.54 4.75 -1.90
CA PHE A 9 22.04 4.20 -0.62
C PHE A 9 22.89 4.61 0.58
N VAL A 10 23.58 5.73 0.50
CA VAL A 10 24.41 6.24 1.61
C VAL A 10 23.88 7.61 2.01
N THR A 11 23.51 7.76 3.29
CA THR A 11 23.04 9.06 3.81
C THR A 11 24.17 10.10 3.83
N PRO A 12 23.86 11.40 3.97
CA PRO A 12 24.89 12.44 4.15
C PRO A 12 25.87 12.14 5.29
N GLU A 13 25.40 11.45 6.36
CA GLU A 13 26.18 11.05 7.52
C GLU A 13 27.01 9.78 7.28
N GLY A 14 26.98 9.19 6.07
CA GLY A 14 27.73 7.99 5.71
C GLY A 14 27.08 6.66 6.12
N ARG A 15 25.83 6.64 6.57
CA ARG A 15 25.12 5.40 6.93
C ARG A 15 24.58 4.70 5.69
N ASN A 16 24.79 3.39 5.61
CA ASN A 16 24.23 2.55 4.56
C ASN A 16 22.74 2.25 4.86
N VAL A 17 21.85 2.56 3.90
CA VAL A 17 20.39 2.38 4.03
C VAL A 17 19.81 1.35 3.06
N VAL A 18 20.63 0.51 2.46
CA VAL A 18 20.19 -0.55 1.53
C VAL A 18 19.13 -1.44 2.17
N VAL A 19 19.34 -1.90 3.40
CA VAL A 19 18.38 -2.77 4.10
C VAL A 19 17.05 -2.05 4.30
N THR A 20 17.08 -0.80 4.74
CA THR A 20 15.86 0.01 4.90
C THR A 20 15.16 0.20 3.57
N PHE A 21 15.89 0.47 2.50
CA PHE A 21 15.31 0.60 1.16
C PHE A 21 14.67 -0.69 0.67
N VAL A 22 15.31 -1.85 0.86
CA VAL A 22 14.76 -3.16 0.51
C VAL A 22 13.47 -3.44 1.29
N LEU A 23 13.45 -3.17 2.60
CA LEU A 23 12.24 -3.31 3.41
C LEU A 23 11.11 -2.39 2.95
N VAL A 24 11.40 -1.13 2.61
CA VAL A 24 10.40 -0.21 2.08
C VAL A 24 9.92 -0.67 0.69
N SER A 25 10.82 -1.14 -0.17
CA SER A 25 10.45 -1.68 -1.49
C SER A 25 9.57 -2.93 -1.38
N SER A 26 9.73 -3.75 -0.36
CA SER A 26 8.84 -4.88 -0.10
C SER A 26 7.42 -4.44 0.27
N LEU A 27 7.24 -3.25 0.86
CA LEU A 27 5.91 -2.68 1.08
C LEU A 27 5.24 -2.29 -0.24
N PHE A 28 5.99 -1.80 -1.22
CA PHE A 28 5.46 -1.54 -2.56
C PHE A 28 5.04 -2.84 -3.27
N LEU A 29 5.83 -3.90 -3.13
CA LEU A 29 5.45 -5.22 -3.63
C LEU A 29 4.14 -5.71 -3.00
N LEU A 30 4.04 -5.64 -1.67
CA LEU A 30 2.82 -6.00 -0.93
C LEU A 30 1.63 -5.14 -1.36
N TRP A 31 1.83 -3.84 -1.49
CA TRP A 31 0.78 -2.92 -1.96
C TRP A 31 0.30 -3.28 -3.36
N GLY A 32 1.20 -3.53 -4.31
CA GLY A 32 0.85 -4.00 -5.66
C GLY A 32 0.08 -5.31 -5.64
N PHE A 33 0.57 -6.29 -4.87
CA PHE A 33 -0.09 -7.58 -4.71
C PHE A 33 -1.50 -7.46 -4.13
N CYS A 34 -1.69 -6.67 -3.06
CA CYS A 34 -3.02 -6.48 -2.48
C CYS A 34 -4.00 -5.80 -3.46
N ASN A 35 -3.54 -4.83 -4.27
CA ASN A 35 -4.36 -4.21 -5.30
C ASN A 35 -4.75 -5.21 -6.39
N GLY A 36 -3.79 -5.99 -6.91
CA GLY A 36 -4.05 -7.04 -7.89
C GLY A 36 -5.04 -8.10 -7.38
N MET A 37 -4.91 -8.48 -6.09
CA MET A 37 -5.83 -9.43 -5.46
C MET A 37 -7.27 -8.93 -5.41
N ILE A 38 -7.53 -7.63 -5.30
CA ILE A 38 -8.89 -7.07 -5.29
C ILE A 38 -9.59 -7.35 -6.62
N ASP A 39 -8.91 -7.17 -7.74
CA ASP A 39 -9.48 -7.43 -9.07
C ASP A 39 -9.76 -8.93 -9.27
N VAL A 40 -8.85 -9.80 -8.83
CA VAL A 40 -9.04 -11.26 -8.87
C VAL A 40 -10.22 -11.69 -7.98
N MET A 41 -10.31 -11.16 -6.78
CA MET A 41 -11.41 -11.44 -5.85
C MET A 41 -12.74 -10.94 -6.39
N ASP A 42 -12.79 -9.74 -6.98
CA ASP A 42 -14.01 -9.22 -7.61
C ASP A 42 -14.51 -10.17 -8.71
N LYS A 43 -13.61 -10.65 -9.55
CA LYS A 43 -13.95 -11.63 -10.59
C LYS A 43 -14.45 -12.96 -10.01
N HIS A 44 -13.81 -13.45 -8.96
CA HIS A 44 -14.24 -14.66 -8.28
C HIS A 44 -15.64 -14.50 -7.68
N PHE A 45 -15.91 -13.40 -7.00
CA PHE A 45 -17.24 -13.12 -6.42
C PHE A 45 -18.33 -12.91 -7.47
N GLN A 46 -18.01 -12.32 -8.62
CA GLN A 46 -18.95 -12.26 -9.75
C GLN A 46 -19.42 -13.65 -10.13
N THR A 47 -18.49 -14.61 -10.18
CA THR A 47 -18.80 -15.98 -10.61
C THR A 47 -19.53 -16.77 -9.52
N GLU A 48 -19.05 -16.74 -8.27
CA GLU A 48 -19.59 -17.56 -7.15
C GLU A 48 -20.91 -17.02 -6.59
N LEU A 49 -21.04 -15.69 -6.51
CA LEU A 49 -22.25 -15.05 -5.96
C LEU A 49 -23.22 -14.59 -7.04
N GLY A 50 -22.89 -14.79 -8.33
CA GLY A 50 -23.72 -14.33 -9.44
C GLY A 50 -23.91 -12.83 -9.46
N LEU A 51 -22.88 -12.05 -9.07
CA LEU A 51 -22.98 -10.60 -9.00
C LEU A 51 -23.18 -9.98 -10.38
N THR A 52 -24.08 -9.01 -10.44
CA THR A 52 -24.25 -8.18 -11.64
C THR A 52 -23.06 -7.23 -11.82
N LEU A 53 -22.87 -6.73 -13.04
CA LEU A 53 -21.84 -5.72 -13.32
C LEU A 53 -21.97 -4.49 -12.41
N SER A 54 -23.21 -4.10 -12.07
CA SER A 54 -23.45 -2.97 -11.16
C SER A 54 -22.99 -3.27 -9.73
N GLN A 55 -23.15 -4.50 -9.25
CA GLN A 55 -22.67 -4.91 -7.93
C GLN A 55 -21.15 -4.96 -7.88
N SER A 56 -20.49 -5.42 -8.96
CA SER A 56 -19.05 -5.38 -9.10
C SER A 56 -18.49 -3.95 -9.05
N ALA A 57 -19.19 -2.98 -9.64
CA ALA A 57 -18.80 -1.57 -9.55
C ALA A 57 -18.77 -1.05 -8.09
N TRP A 58 -19.60 -1.60 -7.19
CA TRP A 58 -19.56 -1.26 -5.76
C TRP A 58 -18.28 -1.73 -5.07
N VAL A 59 -17.63 -2.80 -5.54
CA VAL A 59 -16.33 -3.26 -5.01
C VAL A 59 -15.27 -2.21 -5.29
N GLN A 60 -15.20 -1.73 -6.53
CA GLN A 60 -14.27 -0.65 -6.90
C GLN A 60 -14.60 0.65 -6.16
N PHE A 61 -15.89 0.99 -6.02
CA PHE A 61 -16.31 2.15 -5.25
C PHE A 61 -15.84 2.06 -3.79
N ALA A 62 -16.05 0.92 -3.13
CA ALA A 62 -15.62 0.70 -1.74
C ALA A 62 -14.08 0.82 -1.59
N HIS A 63 -13.34 0.30 -2.56
CA HIS A 63 -11.88 0.43 -2.61
C HIS A 63 -11.45 1.90 -2.69
N TYR A 64 -11.92 2.65 -3.68
CA TYR A 64 -11.56 4.05 -3.83
C TYR A 64 -12.12 4.94 -2.72
N LEU A 65 -13.26 4.57 -2.13
CA LEU A 65 -13.79 5.24 -0.94
C LEU A 65 -12.83 5.13 0.24
N GLY A 66 -12.26 3.93 0.48
CA GLY A 66 -11.23 3.72 1.50
C GLY A 66 -10.01 4.61 1.28
N TYR A 67 -9.54 4.70 0.03
CA TYR A 67 -8.45 5.61 -0.35
C TYR A 67 -8.78 7.07 -0.07
N PHE A 68 -9.96 7.53 -0.51
CA PHE A 68 -10.40 8.91 -0.34
C PHE A 68 -10.52 9.28 1.14
N LEU A 69 -11.17 8.44 1.95
CA LEU A 69 -11.39 8.70 3.36
C LEU A 69 -10.08 8.77 4.17
N MET A 70 -9.10 7.94 3.80
CA MET A 70 -7.86 7.82 4.57
C MET A 70 -6.68 8.63 4.03
N ALA A 71 -6.80 9.26 2.86
CA ALA A 71 -5.72 10.07 2.28
C ALA A 71 -5.25 11.20 3.22
N LEU A 72 -6.20 11.98 3.76
CA LEU A 72 -5.89 13.07 4.70
C LEU A 72 -5.48 12.56 6.09
N PRO A 73 -6.20 11.61 6.73
CA PRO A 73 -5.78 11.02 8.00
C PRO A 73 -4.40 10.37 7.94
N ALA A 74 -4.07 9.67 6.84
CA ALA A 74 -2.76 9.05 6.65
C ALA A 74 -1.64 10.08 6.62
N GLY A 75 -1.81 11.15 5.84
CA GLY A 75 -0.85 12.26 5.79
C GLY A 75 -0.68 12.94 7.14
N TRP A 76 -1.77 13.23 7.84
CA TRP A 76 -1.74 13.82 9.18
C TRP A 76 -1.04 12.91 10.19
N LEU A 77 -1.35 11.62 10.20
CA LEU A 77 -0.74 10.67 11.13
C LEU A 77 0.76 10.51 10.84
N ALA A 78 1.15 10.50 9.56
CA ALA A 78 2.56 10.46 9.16
C ALA A 78 3.36 11.65 9.69
N THR A 79 2.75 12.84 9.76
CA THR A 79 3.42 14.02 10.36
C THR A 79 3.58 13.91 11.87
N ARG A 80 2.70 13.16 12.56
CA ARG A 80 2.71 12.99 14.02
C ARG A 80 3.59 11.83 14.49
N LEU A 81 3.48 10.68 13.82
CA LEU A 81 4.15 9.44 14.21
C LEU A 81 5.43 9.16 13.37
N GLY A 82 5.70 9.99 12.38
CA GLY A 82 6.79 9.77 11.43
C GLY A 82 6.53 8.58 10.49
N TYR A 83 7.48 8.32 9.60
CA TYR A 83 7.36 7.27 8.57
C TYR A 83 7.11 5.88 9.17
N LYS A 84 7.84 5.52 10.24
CA LYS A 84 7.72 4.22 10.90
C LYS A 84 6.31 4.00 11.47
N GLY A 85 5.78 5.01 12.17
CA GLY A 85 4.43 4.93 12.77
C GLY A 85 3.34 4.83 11.71
N GLY A 86 3.46 5.59 10.62
CA GLY A 86 2.52 5.52 9.49
C GLY A 86 2.53 4.15 8.80
N ILE A 87 3.72 3.57 8.56
CA ILE A 87 3.85 2.22 8.00
C ILE A 87 3.19 1.17 8.91
N ILE A 88 3.45 1.22 10.23
CA ILE A 88 2.85 0.28 11.18
C ILE A 88 1.31 0.41 11.18
N ALA A 89 0.79 1.64 11.20
CA ALA A 89 -0.65 1.88 11.14
C ALA A 89 -1.27 1.33 9.85
N GLY A 90 -0.62 1.53 8.71
CA GLY A 90 -1.06 0.99 7.42
C GLY A 90 -1.09 -0.54 7.41
N LEU A 91 -0.02 -1.19 7.87
CA LEU A 91 0.06 -2.65 7.96
C LEU A 91 -0.99 -3.24 8.90
N LEU A 92 -1.27 -2.59 10.04
CA LEU A 92 -2.32 -3.02 10.95
C LEU A 92 -3.70 -2.92 10.30
N LEU A 93 -4.00 -1.83 9.59
CA LEU A 93 -5.27 -1.67 8.87
C LEU A 93 -5.43 -2.70 7.74
N VAL A 94 -4.38 -2.96 6.96
CA VAL A 94 -4.40 -4.01 5.93
C VAL A 94 -4.67 -5.38 6.57
N SER A 95 -4.00 -5.67 7.70
CA SER A 95 -4.21 -6.93 8.43
C SER A 95 -5.63 -7.05 8.95
N VAL A 96 -6.21 -6.00 9.54
CA VAL A 96 -7.60 -5.99 10.00
C VAL A 96 -8.56 -6.22 8.84
N GLY A 97 -8.36 -5.53 7.70
CA GLY A 97 -9.14 -5.76 6.48
C GLY A 97 -9.03 -7.21 5.97
N GLY A 98 -7.81 -7.76 5.94
CA GLY A 98 -7.56 -9.13 5.54
C GLY A 98 -8.23 -10.16 6.46
N PHE A 99 -8.11 -10.01 7.78
CA PHE A 99 -8.79 -10.90 8.73
C PHE A 99 -10.30 -10.77 8.70
N TRP A 100 -10.83 -9.59 8.37
CA TRP A 100 -12.27 -9.38 8.22
C TRP A 100 -12.90 -10.21 7.11
N PHE A 101 -12.14 -10.56 6.06
CA PHE A 101 -12.66 -11.43 5.00
C PHE A 101 -13.06 -12.82 5.49
N ILE A 102 -12.49 -13.34 6.59
CA ILE A 102 -12.86 -14.63 7.15
C ILE A 102 -14.34 -14.65 7.60
N PRO A 103 -14.79 -13.75 8.53
CA PRO A 103 -16.21 -13.71 8.90
C PRO A 103 -17.09 -13.21 7.75
N ALA A 104 -16.60 -12.33 6.87
CA ALA A 104 -17.36 -11.86 5.71
C ALA A 104 -17.70 -13.02 4.75
N ALA A 105 -16.75 -13.89 4.44
CA ALA A 105 -16.97 -15.08 3.62
C ALA A 105 -17.97 -16.05 4.27
N ASN A 106 -17.87 -16.26 5.58
CA ASN A 106 -18.81 -17.15 6.30
C ASN A 106 -20.23 -16.59 6.35
N SER A 107 -20.40 -15.28 6.34
CA SER A 107 -21.72 -14.63 6.37
C SER A 107 -22.42 -14.64 5.01
N GLY A 108 -21.70 -14.82 3.91
CA GLY A 108 -22.20 -14.68 2.54
C GLY A 108 -22.77 -13.29 2.21
N ALA A 109 -22.55 -12.30 3.08
CA ALA A 109 -23.14 -10.99 2.96
C ALA A 109 -22.25 -10.05 2.12
N PHE A 110 -22.76 -9.61 0.98
CA PHE A 110 -22.03 -8.73 0.06
C PHE A 110 -21.52 -7.43 0.73
N TRP A 111 -22.33 -6.81 1.59
CA TRP A 111 -21.92 -5.59 2.31
C TRP A 111 -20.74 -5.83 3.26
N ALA A 112 -20.66 -7.01 3.89
CA ALA A 112 -19.53 -7.37 4.77
C ALA A 112 -18.23 -7.48 3.97
N PHE A 113 -18.31 -7.98 2.75
CA PHE A 113 -17.21 -8.00 1.81
C PHE A 113 -16.76 -6.59 1.42
N LEU A 114 -17.69 -5.70 1.04
CA LEU A 114 -17.39 -4.30 0.70
C LEU A 114 -16.69 -3.58 1.86
N LEU A 115 -17.10 -3.84 3.10
CA LEU A 115 -16.46 -3.27 4.27
C LEU A 115 -15.01 -3.73 4.41
N GLY A 116 -14.73 -5.02 4.17
CA GLY A 116 -13.37 -5.57 4.16
C GLY A 116 -12.48 -4.90 3.12
N VAL A 117 -13.00 -4.73 1.89
CA VAL A 117 -12.31 -4.01 0.81
C VAL A 117 -12.00 -2.57 1.22
N CYS A 118 -12.97 -1.85 1.78
CA CYS A 118 -12.80 -0.46 2.20
C CYS A 118 -11.75 -0.32 3.32
N VAL A 119 -11.77 -1.19 4.33
CA VAL A 119 -10.79 -1.19 5.43
C VAL A 119 -9.40 -1.55 4.92
N GLY A 120 -9.27 -2.57 4.08
CA GLY A 120 -8.01 -2.95 3.46
C GLY A 120 -7.42 -1.82 2.62
N ALA A 121 -8.23 -1.22 1.75
CA ALA A 121 -7.86 -0.07 0.94
C ALA A 121 -7.41 1.13 1.77
N SER A 122 -8.07 1.37 2.91
CA SER A 122 -7.66 2.39 3.88
C SER A 122 -6.24 2.15 4.38
N GLY A 123 -5.88 0.91 4.69
CA GLY A 123 -4.52 0.54 5.09
C GLY A 123 -3.50 0.71 3.97
N LEU A 124 -3.86 0.35 2.73
CA LEU A 124 -3.01 0.55 1.56
C LEU A 124 -2.73 2.03 1.31
N THR A 125 -3.72 2.91 1.54
CA THR A 125 -3.53 4.36 1.47
C THR A 125 -2.47 4.85 2.45
N PHE A 126 -2.44 4.33 3.68
CA PHE A 126 -1.39 4.66 4.64
C PHE A 126 -0.01 4.24 4.14
N LEU A 127 0.11 3.03 3.59
CA LEU A 127 1.39 2.55 3.05
C LEU A 127 1.85 3.42 1.89
N GLU A 128 0.98 3.74 0.95
CA GLU A 128 1.29 4.59 -0.19
C GLU A 128 1.71 6.00 0.23
N THR A 129 0.90 6.65 1.07
CA THR A 129 1.12 8.02 1.52
C THR A 129 2.43 8.18 2.28
N VAL A 130 2.88 7.14 2.99
CA VAL A 130 4.07 7.18 3.83
C VAL A 130 5.30 6.64 3.12
N ALA A 131 5.19 5.53 2.38
CA ALA A 131 6.33 4.87 1.74
C ALA A 131 6.90 5.69 0.57
N ASN A 132 6.04 6.36 -0.22
CA ASN A 132 6.49 7.19 -1.34
C ASN A 132 7.46 8.29 -0.89
N PRO A 133 7.11 9.23 0.01
CA PRO A 133 8.04 10.25 0.46
C PRO A 133 9.23 9.65 1.23
N TYR A 134 9.04 8.54 1.94
CA TYR A 134 10.14 7.91 2.68
C TYR A 134 11.25 7.43 1.75
N THR A 135 10.92 6.84 0.59
CA THR A 135 11.94 6.43 -0.38
C THR A 135 12.77 7.60 -0.89
N THR A 136 12.19 8.79 -1.00
CA THR A 136 12.90 9.98 -1.50
C THR A 136 13.91 10.53 -0.52
N VAL A 137 13.70 10.36 0.80
CA VAL A 137 14.58 10.90 1.85
C VAL A 137 15.62 9.90 2.36
N LEU A 138 15.61 8.64 1.89
CA LEU A 138 16.53 7.58 2.34
C LEU A 138 17.99 7.74 1.90
N GLY A 139 18.35 8.81 1.18
CA GLY A 139 19.74 9.03 0.72
C GLY A 139 19.87 10.32 -0.05
N PRO A 140 20.97 10.52 -0.83
CA PRO A 140 21.21 11.77 -1.51
C PRO A 140 20.05 12.20 -2.41
N PRO A 141 19.64 13.49 -2.39
CA PRO A 141 18.47 13.99 -3.15
C PRO A 141 18.55 13.75 -4.66
N GLN A 142 19.76 13.77 -5.23
CA GLN A 142 20.00 13.54 -6.65
C GLN A 142 19.54 12.16 -7.14
N TYR A 143 19.41 11.16 -6.25
CA TYR A 143 18.94 9.81 -6.58
C TYR A 143 17.50 9.56 -6.11
N ALA A 144 16.78 10.58 -5.63
CA ALA A 144 15.41 10.42 -5.11
C ALA A 144 14.46 9.81 -6.17
N ALA A 145 14.51 10.34 -7.41
CA ALA A 145 13.69 9.82 -8.51
C ALA A 145 14.04 8.36 -8.86
N THR A 146 15.32 8.01 -8.83
CA THR A 146 15.75 6.62 -9.11
C THR A 146 15.25 5.67 -8.03
N ARG A 147 15.36 6.05 -6.76
CA ARG A 147 14.87 5.22 -5.64
C ARG A 147 13.36 5.01 -5.69
N ILE A 148 12.57 6.05 -5.94
CA ILE A 148 11.13 5.89 -6.02
C ILE A 148 10.72 5.04 -7.23
N ASN A 149 11.39 5.19 -8.37
CA ASN A 149 11.12 4.38 -9.55
C ASN A 149 11.45 2.89 -9.32
N LEU A 150 12.56 2.58 -8.65
CA LEU A 150 12.90 1.22 -8.26
C LEU A 150 11.87 0.62 -7.30
N ALA A 151 11.42 1.37 -6.29
CA ALA A 151 10.39 0.91 -5.38
C ALA A 151 9.05 0.71 -6.11
N GLN A 152 8.65 1.62 -7.00
CA GLN A 152 7.44 1.48 -7.82
C GLN A 152 7.52 0.31 -8.81
N SER A 153 8.72 -0.06 -9.27
CA SER A 153 8.88 -1.28 -10.07
C SER A 153 8.51 -2.54 -9.27
N CYS A 154 8.82 -2.57 -7.96
CA CYS A 154 8.36 -3.64 -7.08
C CYS A 154 6.82 -3.67 -6.96
N ASN A 155 6.16 -2.51 -6.95
CA ASN A 155 4.69 -2.43 -7.00
C ASN A 155 4.15 -3.07 -8.28
N GLY A 156 4.73 -2.73 -9.44
CA GLY A 156 4.35 -3.35 -10.72
C GLY A 156 4.51 -4.87 -10.73
N VAL A 157 5.59 -5.39 -10.12
CA VAL A 157 5.77 -6.84 -9.96
C VAL A 157 4.67 -7.43 -9.05
N GLY A 158 4.30 -6.73 -7.98
CA GLY A 158 3.21 -7.15 -7.09
C GLY A 158 1.87 -7.33 -7.80
N TRP A 159 1.55 -6.48 -8.78
CA TRP A 159 0.33 -6.58 -9.59
C TRP A 159 0.26 -7.83 -10.47
N VAL A 160 1.41 -8.42 -10.81
CA VAL A 160 1.49 -9.58 -11.72
C VAL A 160 1.51 -10.90 -10.96
N LEU A 161 1.84 -10.89 -9.67
CA LEU A 161 1.87 -12.08 -8.79
C LEU A 161 0.46 -12.49 -8.36
#